data_331b1a34c59ff79433ceba0cea02b21a
#
_entry.id   331b1a34c59ff79433ceba0cea02b21a
#
_cell.length_a   1.000
_cell.length_b   1.000
_cell.length_c   1.000
_cell.angle_alpha   90.00
_cell.angle_beta   90.00
_cell.angle_gamma   90.00
#
_symmetry.space_group_name_H-M   'P 1'
#
loop_
_entity.id
_entity.type
_entity.pdbx_description
1 polymer ?
#
loop_
_entity_poly.entity_id
_entity_poly.type
_entity_poly.pdbx_seq_one_letter_code
_entity_poly.pdbx_strand_id
1 'polypeptide(L)'
;SNINYINFLRDIGTKITINKMLTFESVKNRLDREQSLTFLEFNYMLLQAYDYYHLNKEYDCELQLGGSDQWGNIVSGIDLIRRLNNKKTFAITSPLITNNDGSKMGKSADGAIWLDENKLSNYDFYQFWRNVDDASVPKFLNLFTKLPLEEISKLSKLKDQEINEAKKILAFEVTKITRGKEQAEEAMDISNNIFTNNILDDRISSFSVSSKEILNSSFTLLDAIEKLQLVNSRSETKRLMKSNGIKINDENYNQSDFSLS
;
A
#
# COMPACT_ATOMS: atom_id res chain seq x y z
N SER A 1 -23.07 11.57 -10.22
CA SER A 1 -23.91 11.24 -11.37
C SER A 1 -25.33 11.76 -11.14
N ASN A 2 -25.99 12.21 -12.20
CA ASN A 2 -27.34 12.75 -12.15
C ASN A 2 -28.42 11.68 -12.43
N ILE A 3 -28.15 10.41 -12.11
CA ILE A 3 -29.05 9.31 -12.41
C ILE A 3 -30.06 9.17 -11.24
N ASN A 4 -31.34 9.19 -11.61
CA ASN A 4 -32.39 8.91 -10.65
C ASN A 4 -32.36 7.43 -10.27
N TYR A 5 -32.37 7.12 -8.97
CA TYR A 5 -32.25 5.77 -8.46
C TYR A 5 -33.37 4.83 -8.95
N ILE A 6 -34.59 5.30 -9.03
CA ILE A 6 -35.72 4.47 -9.49
C ILE A 6 -35.55 4.12 -10.97
N ASN A 7 -35.12 5.07 -11.79
CA ASN A 7 -34.81 4.80 -13.21
C ASN A 7 -33.65 3.82 -13.35
N PHE A 8 -32.58 3.98 -12.53
CA PHE A 8 -31.48 3.03 -12.49
C PHE A 8 -31.96 1.61 -12.18
N LEU A 9 -32.79 1.43 -11.14
CA LEU A 9 -33.32 0.10 -10.81
C LEU A 9 -34.18 -0.49 -11.93
N ARG A 10 -34.98 0.33 -12.60
CA ARG A 10 -35.84 -0.10 -13.73
C ARG A 10 -35.00 -0.51 -14.94
N ASP A 11 -34.05 0.32 -15.33
CA ASP A 11 -33.36 0.19 -16.60
C ASP A 11 -32.15 -0.77 -16.52
N ILE A 12 -31.46 -0.79 -15.37
CA ILE A 12 -30.24 -1.55 -15.13
C ILE A 12 -30.49 -2.73 -14.18
N GLY A 13 -31.14 -2.52 -13.04
CA GLY A 13 -31.39 -3.55 -12.04
C GLY A 13 -32.13 -4.77 -12.56
N THR A 14 -33.02 -4.57 -13.54
CA THR A 14 -33.75 -5.67 -14.20
C THR A 14 -32.88 -6.51 -15.15
N LYS A 15 -31.68 -6.08 -15.48
CA LYS A 15 -30.77 -6.78 -16.41
C LYS A 15 -29.84 -7.76 -15.72
N ILE A 16 -29.66 -7.67 -14.41
CA ILE A 16 -28.78 -8.54 -13.63
C ILE A 16 -29.62 -9.23 -12.55
N THR A 17 -29.46 -10.54 -12.40
CA THR A 17 -30.26 -11.31 -11.43
C THR A 17 -29.49 -11.44 -10.10
N ILE A 18 -30.20 -11.40 -8.98
CA ILE A 18 -29.64 -11.64 -7.64
C ILE A 18 -28.95 -13.01 -7.59
N ASN A 19 -29.54 -14.04 -8.19
CA ASN A 19 -28.93 -15.37 -8.23
C ASN A 19 -27.52 -15.35 -8.84
N LYS A 20 -27.32 -14.57 -9.91
CA LYS A 20 -25.98 -14.40 -10.50
C LYS A 20 -25.06 -13.61 -9.58
N MET A 21 -25.55 -12.54 -8.94
CA MET A 21 -24.75 -11.74 -8.01
C MET A 21 -24.25 -12.56 -6.83
N LEU A 22 -25.04 -13.49 -6.32
CA LEU A 22 -24.68 -14.39 -5.22
C LEU A 22 -23.59 -15.42 -5.62
N THR A 23 -23.36 -15.69 -6.90
CA THR A 23 -22.31 -16.63 -7.33
C THR A 23 -20.92 -16.02 -7.36
N PHE A 24 -20.78 -14.72 -7.26
CA PHE A 24 -19.47 -14.07 -7.28
C PHE A 24 -18.69 -14.36 -6.00
N GLU A 25 -17.41 -14.68 -6.16
CA GLU A 25 -16.54 -15.12 -5.07
C GLU A 25 -16.49 -14.10 -3.92
N SER A 26 -16.49 -12.79 -4.24
CA SER A 26 -16.50 -11.72 -3.24
C SER A 26 -17.74 -11.73 -2.35
N VAL A 27 -18.90 -12.08 -2.90
CA VAL A 27 -20.16 -12.20 -2.16
C VAL A 27 -20.20 -13.53 -1.42
N LYS A 28 -19.93 -14.64 -2.12
CA LYS A 28 -19.97 -15.98 -1.58
C LYS A 28 -19.06 -16.11 -0.36
N ASN A 29 -17.80 -15.66 -0.45
CA ASN A 29 -16.84 -15.71 0.65
C ASN A 29 -17.31 -14.95 1.90
N ARG A 30 -18.08 -13.87 1.75
CA ARG A 30 -18.66 -13.13 2.89
C ARG A 30 -19.83 -13.90 3.52
N LEU A 31 -20.69 -14.44 2.69
CA LEU A 31 -21.84 -15.24 3.16
C LEU A 31 -21.36 -16.53 3.85
N ASP A 32 -20.37 -17.23 3.29
CA ASP A 32 -19.78 -18.44 3.85
C ASP A 32 -19.09 -18.19 5.20
N ARG A 33 -18.59 -16.96 5.43
CA ARG A 33 -17.98 -16.53 6.70
C ARG A 33 -18.96 -15.85 7.66
N GLU A 34 -20.25 -15.83 7.35
CA GLU A 34 -21.27 -15.15 8.13
C GLU A 34 -20.98 -13.65 8.37
N GLN A 35 -20.23 -13.02 7.47
CA GLN A 35 -19.90 -11.60 7.54
C GLN A 35 -21.06 -10.78 6.98
N SER A 36 -21.35 -9.65 7.65
CA SER A 36 -22.38 -8.73 7.18
C SER A 36 -22.07 -8.21 5.78
N LEU A 37 -23.07 -8.21 4.91
CA LEU A 37 -23.01 -7.64 3.57
C LEU A 37 -24.12 -6.59 3.47
N THR A 38 -23.74 -5.34 3.43
CA THR A 38 -24.72 -4.25 3.32
C THR A 38 -25.34 -4.21 1.93
N PHE A 39 -26.53 -3.62 1.83
CA PHE A 39 -27.21 -3.43 0.54
C PHE A 39 -26.36 -2.62 -0.45
N LEU A 40 -25.63 -1.59 0.03
CA LEU A 40 -24.72 -0.80 -0.80
C LEU A 40 -23.56 -1.65 -1.35
N GLU A 41 -22.92 -2.43 -0.51
CA GLU A 41 -21.82 -3.31 -0.92
C GLU A 41 -22.29 -4.37 -1.92
N PHE A 42 -23.47 -4.93 -1.72
CA PHE A 42 -24.06 -5.88 -2.67
C PHE A 42 -24.38 -5.23 -4.01
N ASN A 43 -24.90 -3.99 -4.01
CA ASN A 43 -25.23 -3.25 -5.23
C ASN A 43 -24.00 -2.63 -5.93
N TYR A 44 -22.84 -2.59 -5.28
CA TYR A 44 -21.62 -1.97 -5.85
C TYR A 44 -21.28 -2.54 -7.23
N MET A 45 -21.47 -3.84 -7.43
CA MET A 45 -21.22 -4.46 -8.73
C MET A 45 -22.13 -3.95 -9.84
N LEU A 46 -23.38 -3.57 -9.53
CA LEU A 46 -24.28 -2.96 -10.49
C LEU A 46 -23.85 -1.54 -10.84
N LEU A 47 -23.38 -0.78 -9.84
CA LEU A 47 -22.90 0.58 -10.04
C LEU A 47 -21.68 0.59 -10.95
N GLN A 48 -20.69 -0.27 -10.68
CA GLN A 48 -19.51 -0.40 -11.53
C GLN A 48 -19.84 -0.96 -12.92
N ALA A 49 -20.76 -1.91 -13.03
CA ALA A 49 -21.24 -2.43 -14.30
C ALA A 49 -21.87 -1.33 -15.16
N TYR A 50 -22.64 -0.44 -14.52
CA TYR A 50 -23.21 0.72 -15.19
C TYR A 50 -22.15 1.73 -15.63
N ASP A 51 -21.13 1.99 -14.79
CA ASP A 51 -20.02 2.87 -15.18
C ASP A 51 -19.31 2.35 -16.42
N TYR A 52 -19.05 1.04 -16.50
CA TYR A 52 -18.46 0.45 -17.70
C TYR A 52 -19.38 0.58 -18.92
N TYR A 53 -20.68 0.33 -18.77
CA TYR A 53 -21.67 0.54 -19.82
C TYR A 53 -21.69 2.00 -20.29
N HIS A 54 -21.67 2.95 -19.38
CA HIS A 54 -21.67 4.38 -19.69
C HIS A 54 -20.39 4.78 -20.45
N LEU A 55 -19.23 4.33 -19.99
CA LEU A 55 -17.95 4.57 -20.68
C LEU A 55 -17.93 3.94 -22.08
N ASN A 56 -18.48 2.73 -22.23
CA ASN A 56 -18.61 2.12 -23.55
C ASN A 56 -19.52 2.92 -24.47
N LYS A 57 -20.64 3.41 -23.94
CA LYS A 57 -21.63 4.15 -24.73
C LYS A 57 -21.13 5.52 -25.18
N GLU A 58 -20.51 6.28 -24.26
CA GLU A 58 -20.11 7.68 -24.49
C GLU A 58 -18.69 7.83 -25.04
N TYR A 59 -17.80 6.88 -24.78
CA TYR A 59 -16.37 6.97 -25.12
C TYR A 59 -15.84 5.75 -25.89
N ASP A 60 -16.71 4.83 -26.33
CA ASP A 60 -16.31 3.57 -26.98
C ASP A 60 -15.26 2.75 -26.20
N CYS A 61 -15.30 2.82 -24.87
CA CYS A 61 -14.42 2.05 -24.01
C CYS A 61 -14.72 0.55 -24.14
N GLU A 62 -13.80 -0.25 -24.67
CA GLU A 62 -13.98 -1.68 -24.93
C GLU A 62 -13.27 -2.59 -23.92
N LEU A 63 -12.34 -2.08 -23.12
CA LEU A 63 -11.56 -2.86 -22.17
C LEU A 63 -11.62 -2.25 -20.78
N GLN A 64 -11.97 -3.07 -19.77
CA GLN A 64 -11.82 -2.72 -18.37
C GLN A 64 -10.74 -3.60 -17.74
N LEU A 65 -9.79 -2.96 -17.02
CA LEU A 65 -8.69 -3.60 -16.32
C LEU A 65 -8.86 -3.42 -14.80
N GLY A 66 -8.53 -4.45 -14.02
CA GLY A 66 -8.58 -4.37 -12.56
C GLY A 66 -7.78 -5.47 -11.86
N GLY A 67 -7.82 -5.49 -10.53
CA GLY A 67 -7.33 -6.60 -9.74
C GLY A 67 -8.29 -7.80 -9.82
N SER A 68 -7.81 -8.99 -9.46
CA SER A 68 -8.63 -10.21 -9.48
C SER A 68 -9.88 -10.12 -8.60
N ASP A 69 -9.85 -9.29 -7.55
CA ASP A 69 -11.01 -8.99 -6.69
C ASP A 69 -12.12 -8.18 -7.41
N GLN A 70 -11.81 -7.57 -8.58
CA GLN A 70 -12.76 -6.81 -9.38
C GLN A 70 -13.45 -7.66 -10.48
N TRP A 71 -13.08 -8.92 -10.62
CA TRP A 71 -13.56 -9.78 -11.72
C TRP A 71 -15.09 -9.80 -11.84
N GLY A 72 -15.79 -10.04 -10.73
CA GLY A 72 -17.26 -10.09 -10.70
C GLY A 72 -17.92 -8.78 -11.17
N ASN A 73 -17.36 -7.63 -10.72
CA ASN A 73 -17.86 -6.32 -11.11
C ASN A 73 -17.66 -6.06 -12.61
N ILE A 74 -16.45 -6.37 -13.13
CA ILE A 74 -16.10 -6.14 -14.54
C ILE A 74 -16.93 -7.02 -15.48
N VAL A 75 -17.07 -8.32 -15.16
CA VAL A 75 -17.88 -9.25 -15.96
C VAL A 75 -19.36 -8.86 -15.96
N SER A 76 -19.87 -8.31 -14.86
CA SER A 76 -21.23 -7.77 -14.82
C SER A 76 -21.41 -6.61 -15.81
N GLY A 77 -20.38 -5.76 -15.95
CA GLY A 77 -20.36 -4.70 -16.97
C GLY A 77 -20.37 -5.22 -18.39
N ILE A 78 -19.56 -6.25 -18.70
CA ILE A 78 -19.56 -6.91 -20.01
C ILE A 78 -20.93 -7.46 -20.36
N ASP A 79 -21.56 -8.16 -19.41
CA ASP A 79 -22.90 -8.71 -19.60
C ASP A 79 -23.96 -7.60 -19.81
N LEU A 80 -23.86 -6.50 -19.07
CA LEU A 80 -24.76 -5.37 -19.20
C LEU A 80 -24.64 -4.71 -20.59
N ILE A 81 -23.40 -4.45 -21.06
CA ILE A 81 -23.12 -3.89 -22.37
C ILE A 81 -23.67 -4.79 -23.48
N ARG A 82 -23.42 -6.11 -23.38
CA ARG A 82 -23.94 -7.07 -24.35
C ARG A 82 -25.46 -7.05 -24.41
N ARG A 83 -26.15 -6.94 -23.27
CA ARG A 83 -27.63 -6.95 -23.20
C ARG A 83 -28.27 -5.66 -23.69
N LEU A 84 -27.62 -4.52 -23.47
CA LEU A 84 -28.17 -3.19 -23.82
C LEU A 84 -27.76 -2.70 -25.19
N ASN A 85 -26.49 -2.91 -25.57
CA ASN A 85 -25.90 -2.38 -26.79
C ASN A 85 -25.54 -3.45 -27.82
N ASN A 86 -25.66 -4.74 -27.50
CA ASN A 86 -25.18 -5.86 -28.29
C ASN A 86 -23.71 -5.72 -28.76
N LYS A 87 -22.88 -5.00 -27.99
CA LYS A 87 -21.44 -4.82 -28.24
C LYS A 87 -20.63 -5.88 -27.47
N LYS A 88 -19.50 -6.26 -28.05
CA LYS A 88 -18.49 -7.12 -27.41
C LYS A 88 -17.49 -6.23 -26.70
N THR A 89 -17.22 -6.50 -25.41
CA THR A 89 -16.20 -5.83 -24.62
C THR A 89 -15.36 -6.84 -23.86
N PHE A 90 -14.27 -6.40 -23.27
CA PHE A 90 -13.22 -7.25 -22.71
C PHE A 90 -12.88 -6.89 -21.27
N ALA A 91 -12.34 -7.86 -20.54
CA ALA A 91 -11.79 -7.69 -19.20
C ALA A 91 -10.38 -8.27 -19.13
N ILE A 92 -9.52 -7.58 -18.38
CA ILE A 92 -8.24 -8.12 -17.95
C ILE A 92 -8.14 -7.92 -16.44
N THR A 93 -7.78 -8.98 -15.71
CA THR A 93 -7.47 -8.86 -14.29
C THR A 93 -6.07 -9.37 -14.00
N SER A 94 -5.38 -8.71 -13.06
CA SER A 94 -4.10 -9.16 -12.52
C SER A 94 -4.30 -9.74 -11.11
N PRO A 95 -3.45 -10.69 -10.67
CA PRO A 95 -3.40 -11.10 -9.28
C PRO A 95 -3.17 -9.90 -8.36
N LEU A 96 -3.73 -9.94 -7.15
CA LEU A 96 -3.47 -8.91 -6.15
C LEU A 96 -2.03 -9.00 -5.67
N ILE A 97 -1.44 -7.82 -5.44
CA ILE A 97 -0.14 -7.73 -4.79
C ILE A 97 -0.38 -7.83 -3.28
N THR A 98 0.19 -8.87 -2.69
CA THR A 98 0.08 -9.16 -1.26
C THR A 98 1.46 -9.14 -0.61
N ASN A 99 1.49 -8.81 0.67
CA ASN A 99 2.61 -9.08 1.55
C ASN A 99 2.74 -10.60 1.79
N ASN A 100 3.82 -11.04 2.44
CA ASN A 100 4.04 -12.47 2.73
C ASN A 100 3.01 -13.08 3.68
N ASP A 101 2.37 -12.28 4.51
CA ASP A 101 1.26 -12.69 5.40
C ASP A 101 -0.08 -12.83 4.67
N GLY A 102 -0.12 -12.58 3.35
CA GLY A 102 -1.33 -12.61 2.54
C GLY A 102 -2.18 -11.34 2.62
N SER A 103 -1.82 -10.36 3.42
CA SER A 103 -2.48 -9.05 3.46
C SER A 103 -2.26 -8.27 2.16
N LYS A 104 -3.21 -7.41 1.79
CA LYS A 104 -3.07 -6.57 0.60
C LYS A 104 -1.98 -5.52 0.84
N MET A 105 -1.00 -5.45 -0.08
CA MET A 105 0.03 -4.42 -0.03
C MET A 105 -0.59 -3.01 -0.13
N GLY A 106 -0.03 -2.05 0.61
CA GLY A 106 -0.45 -0.64 0.60
C GLY A 106 -1.73 -0.34 1.38
N LYS A 107 -2.26 -1.31 2.13
CA LYS A 107 -3.36 -1.15 3.10
C LYS A 107 -2.93 -1.73 4.44
N SER A 108 -1.87 -1.20 5.02
CA SER A 108 -1.44 -1.58 6.37
C SER A 108 -2.25 -0.82 7.44
N ALA A 109 -2.17 -1.29 8.69
CA ALA A 109 -2.67 -0.55 9.85
C ALA A 109 -2.00 0.83 9.97
N ASP A 110 -0.79 0.97 9.40
CA ASP A 110 0.05 2.17 9.43
C ASP A 110 -0.28 3.17 8.31
N GLY A 111 -1.28 2.89 7.49
CA GLY A 111 -1.75 3.77 6.42
C GLY A 111 -1.38 3.32 5.00
N ALA A 112 -1.76 4.12 4.02
CA ALA A 112 -1.47 3.87 2.61
C ALA A 112 -0.07 4.39 2.25
N ILE A 113 0.61 3.69 1.34
CA ILE A 113 1.86 4.20 0.75
C ILE A 113 1.49 5.22 -0.33
N TRP A 114 1.54 6.49 0.07
CA TRP A 114 1.11 7.58 -0.79
C TRP A 114 2.12 7.85 -1.91
N LEU A 115 1.61 8.05 -3.12
CA LEU A 115 2.42 8.52 -4.25
C LEU A 115 2.66 10.03 -4.21
N ASP A 116 1.85 10.78 -3.47
CA ASP A 116 1.94 12.22 -3.27
C ASP A 116 2.99 12.53 -2.20
N GLU A 117 4.00 13.33 -2.55
CA GLU A 117 5.10 13.72 -1.66
C GLU A 117 4.66 14.60 -0.48
N ASN A 118 3.53 15.30 -0.59
CA ASN A 118 2.97 16.06 0.51
C ASN A 118 2.34 15.19 1.60
N LYS A 119 2.06 13.90 1.29
CA LYS A 119 1.46 12.93 2.21
C LYS A 119 2.46 11.92 2.75
N LEU A 120 3.53 11.68 2.01
CA LEU A 120 4.61 10.78 2.40
C LEU A 120 5.91 11.33 1.80
N SER A 121 6.88 11.64 2.63
CA SER A 121 8.16 12.22 2.20
C SER A 121 8.90 11.31 1.19
N ASN A 122 9.80 11.89 0.38
CA ASN A 122 10.61 11.11 -0.57
C ASN A 122 11.49 10.10 0.15
N TYR A 123 12.02 10.47 1.33
CA TYR A 123 12.81 9.60 2.18
C TYR A 123 11.98 8.42 2.72
N ASP A 124 10.79 8.69 3.30
CA ASP A 124 9.94 7.62 3.85
C ASP A 124 9.42 6.69 2.76
N PHE A 125 9.10 7.24 1.58
CA PHE A 125 8.73 6.43 0.41
C PHE A 125 9.88 5.51 -0.03
N TYR A 126 11.13 6.03 -0.08
CA TYR A 126 12.32 5.24 -0.37
C TYR A 126 12.55 4.17 0.71
N GLN A 127 12.44 4.53 2.00
CA GLN A 127 12.61 3.59 3.11
C GLN A 127 11.57 2.48 3.11
N PHE A 128 10.33 2.75 2.72
CA PHE A 128 9.33 1.70 2.57
C PHE A 128 9.82 0.59 1.63
N TRP A 129 10.32 0.96 0.45
CA TRP A 129 10.85 -0.01 -0.53
C TRP A 129 12.15 -0.66 -0.09
N ARG A 130 12.94 0.05 0.68
CA ARG A 130 14.19 -0.43 1.27
C ARG A 130 13.98 -1.48 2.35
N ASN A 131 12.83 -1.43 3.04
CA ASN A 131 12.47 -2.29 4.17
C ASN A 131 11.48 -3.41 3.80
N VAL A 132 11.19 -3.62 2.51
CA VAL A 132 10.38 -4.76 2.08
C VAL A 132 11.06 -6.08 2.47
N ASP A 133 10.26 -7.11 2.70
CA ASP A 133 10.78 -8.42 3.04
C ASP A 133 11.57 -9.06 1.88
N ASP A 134 12.58 -9.85 2.21
CA ASP A 134 13.54 -10.41 1.26
C ASP A 134 12.87 -11.27 0.18
N ALA A 135 11.87 -12.04 0.55
CA ALA A 135 11.17 -12.93 -0.37
C ALA A 135 10.33 -12.17 -1.41
N SER A 136 9.95 -10.92 -1.12
CA SER A 136 9.19 -10.07 -2.04
C SER A 136 10.06 -9.33 -3.05
N VAL A 137 11.37 -9.17 -2.79
CA VAL A 137 12.28 -8.38 -3.63
C VAL A 137 12.25 -8.80 -5.11
N PRO A 138 12.37 -10.10 -5.47
CA PRO A 138 12.34 -10.53 -6.87
C PRO A 138 11.02 -10.17 -7.57
N LYS A 139 9.92 -10.34 -6.88
CA LYS A 139 8.58 -10.01 -7.38
C LYS A 139 8.45 -8.51 -7.62
N PHE A 140 8.92 -7.69 -6.68
CA PHE A 140 8.79 -6.24 -6.78
C PHE A 140 9.74 -5.62 -7.80
N LEU A 141 10.94 -6.16 -7.98
CA LEU A 141 11.84 -5.77 -9.08
C LEU A 141 11.16 -5.96 -10.44
N ASN A 142 10.49 -7.11 -10.64
CA ASN A 142 9.76 -7.39 -11.89
C ASN A 142 8.55 -6.48 -12.10
N LEU A 143 7.81 -6.12 -11.04
CA LEU A 143 6.55 -5.40 -11.16
C LEU A 143 6.73 -3.88 -11.19
N PHE A 144 7.71 -3.35 -10.46
CA PHE A 144 7.80 -1.92 -10.17
C PHE A 144 9.04 -1.26 -10.74
N THR A 145 9.91 -1.98 -11.46
CA THR A 145 11.08 -1.37 -12.10
C THR A 145 11.06 -1.55 -13.62
N LYS A 146 11.87 -0.76 -14.31
CA LYS A 146 12.12 -0.88 -15.75
C LYS A 146 13.48 -1.50 -16.04
N LEU A 147 14.07 -2.20 -15.07
CA LEU A 147 15.36 -2.88 -15.24
C LEU A 147 15.27 -4.01 -16.27
N PRO A 148 16.34 -4.30 -17.00
CA PRO A 148 16.41 -5.46 -17.88
C PRO A 148 16.19 -6.76 -17.11
N LEU A 149 15.50 -7.74 -17.72
CA LEU A 149 15.21 -9.03 -17.06
C LEU A 149 16.46 -9.79 -16.62
N GLU A 150 17.57 -9.62 -17.35
CA GLU A 150 18.87 -10.22 -17.00
C GLU A 150 19.42 -9.64 -15.69
N GLU A 151 19.29 -8.34 -15.49
CA GLU A 151 19.70 -7.65 -14.27
C GLU A 151 18.80 -8.05 -13.10
N ILE A 152 17.48 -8.05 -13.29
CA ILE A 152 16.52 -8.54 -12.28
C ILE A 152 16.86 -9.98 -11.88
N SER A 153 17.20 -10.85 -12.86
CA SER A 153 17.58 -12.24 -12.58
C SER A 153 18.87 -12.35 -11.73
N LYS A 154 19.85 -11.44 -11.93
CA LYS A 154 21.06 -11.38 -11.11
C LYS A 154 20.74 -10.92 -9.69
N LEU A 155 20.00 -9.82 -9.55
CA LEU A 155 19.60 -9.25 -8.26
C LEU A 155 18.71 -10.23 -7.44
N SER A 156 17.86 -10.99 -8.12
CA SER A 156 16.98 -11.98 -7.48
C SER A 156 17.71 -13.21 -6.92
N LYS A 157 18.99 -13.40 -7.24
CA LYS A 157 19.83 -14.50 -6.70
C LYS A 157 20.60 -14.11 -5.45
N LEU A 158 20.65 -12.84 -5.12
CA LEU A 158 21.32 -12.32 -3.94
C LEU A 158 20.60 -12.81 -2.68
N LYS A 159 21.36 -13.14 -1.65
CA LYS A 159 20.85 -13.66 -0.36
C LYS A 159 21.58 -13.01 0.80
N ASP A 160 21.05 -13.20 1.99
CA ASP A 160 21.62 -12.72 3.24
C ASP A 160 21.96 -11.21 3.18
N GLN A 161 23.19 -10.82 3.46
CA GLN A 161 23.58 -9.42 3.42
C GLN A 161 23.56 -8.79 2.02
N GLU A 162 23.80 -9.60 0.98
CA GLU A 162 23.83 -9.11 -0.40
C GLU A 162 22.46 -8.67 -0.92
N ILE A 163 21.34 -9.20 -0.36
CA ILE A 163 20.00 -8.80 -0.76
C ILE A 163 19.73 -7.31 -0.48
N ASN A 164 20.48 -6.71 0.45
CA ASN A 164 20.39 -5.29 0.72
C ASN A 164 20.75 -4.43 -0.48
N GLU A 165 21.63 -4.90 -1.37
CA GLU A 165 21.92 -4.18 -2.62
C GLU A 165 20.73 -4.24 -3.58
N ALA A 166 20.08 -5.40 -3.70
CA ALA A 166 18.85 -5.51 -4.48
C ALA A 166 17.73 -4.60 -3.95
N LYS A 167 17.61 -4.49 -2.62
CA LYS A 167 16.65 -3.58 -1.97
C LYS A 167 16.97 -2.10 -2.21
N LYS A 168 18.26 -1.72 -2.21
CA LYS A 168 18.67 -0.34 -2.55
C LYS A 168 18.28 0.00 -4.00
N ILE A 169 18.57 -0.90 -4.93
CA ILE A 169 18.26 -0.72 -6.34
C ILE A 169 16.74 -0.65 -6.53
N LEU A 170 15.96 -1.55 -5.88
CA LEU A 170 14.50 -1.52 -5.92
C LEU A 170 13.97 -0.18 -5.42
N ALA A 171 14.41 0.27 -4.24
CA ALA A 171 13.97 1.52 -3.64
C ALA A 171 14.30 2.72 -4.53
N PHE A 172 15.52 2.76 -5.07
CA PHE A 172 15.94 3.81 -5.98
C PHE A 172 15.10 3.86 -7.26
N GLU A 173 14.95 2.73 -7.95
CA GLU A 173 14.22 2.69 -9.22
C GLU A 173 12.73 3.00 -9.05
N VAL A 174 12.10 2.51 -7.99
CA VAL A 174 10.68 2.81 -7.73
C VAL A 174 10.49 4.28 -7.34
N THR A 175 11.37 4.84 -6.51
CA THR A 175 11.32 6.26 -6.15
C THR A 175 11.57 7.13 -7.38
N LYS A 176 12.53 6.80 -8.21
CA LYS A 176 12.83 7.49 -9.47
C LYS A 176 11.65 7.51 -10.45
N ILE A 177 10.95 6.39 -10.61
CA ILE A 177 9.75 6.32 -11.48
C ILE A 177 8.61 7.17 -10.92
N THR A 178 8.46 7.22 -9.59
CA THR A 178 7.31 7.84 -8.93
C THR A 178 7.52 9.32 -8.65
N ARG A 179 8.72 9.72 -8.23
CA ARG A 179 9.05 11.06 -7.71
C ARG A 179 10.01 11.85 -8.58
N GLY A 180 10.75 11.16 -9.43
CA GLY A 180 11.82 11.74 -10.24
C GLY A 180 13.20 11.31 -9.78
N LYS A 181 14.20 11.55 -10.66
CA LYS A 181 15.57 11.11 -10.44
C LYS A 181 16.25 11.85 -9.29
N GLU A 182 16.10 13.16 -9.24
CA GLU A 182 16.73 14.02 -8.22
C GLU A 182 16.25 13.64 -6.81
N GLN A 183 14.95 13.44 -6.64
CA GLN A 183 14.34 13.01 -5.38
C GLN A 183 14.80 11.63 -4.93
N ALA A 184 15.00 10.71 -5.89
CA ALA A 184 15.51 9.38 -5.61
C ALA A 184 16.97 9.40 -5.18
N GLU A 185 17.81 10.21 -5.84
CA GLU A 185 19.21 10.43 -5.48
C GLU A 185 19.33 11.05 -4.09
N GLU A 186 18.55 12.09 -3.80
CA GLU A 186 18.51 12.72 -2.49
C GLU A 186 18.09 11.74 -1.37
N ALA A 187 17.02 10.98 -1.57
CA ALA A 187 16.55 10.01 -0.59
C ALA A 187 17.57 8.88 -0.35
N MET A 188 18.25 8.44 -1.38
CA MET A 188 19.32 7.44 -1.29
C MET A 188 20.53 7.99 -0.53
N ASP A 189 20.94 9.23 -0.80
CA ASP A 189 22.09 9.87 -0.13
C ASP A 189 21.79 10.08 1.36
N ILE A 190 20.59 10.53 1.72
CA ILE A 190 20.15 10.63 3.11
C ILE A 190 20.24 9.25 3.78
N SER A 191 19.69 8.23 3.13
CA SER A 191 19.71 6.85 3.65
C SER A 191 21.14 6.35 3.87
N ASN A 192 22.06 6.58 2.92
CA ASN A 192 23.44 6.15 3.04
C ASN A 192 24.19 6.92 4.14
N ASN A 193 23.97 8.22 4.27
CA ASN A 193 24.62 9.05 5.29
C ASN A 193 24.22 8.65 6.70
N ILE A 194 22.96 8.32 6.93
CA ILE A 194 22.45 7.82 8.22
C ILE A 194 23.14 6.49 8.58
N PHE A 195 23.23 5.56 7.62
CA PHE A 195 23.77 4.22 7.88
C PHE A 195 25.31 4.15 7.92
N THR A 196 26.01 5.05 7.21
CA THR A 196 27.47 4.95 7.09
C THR A 196 28.23 5.89 8.04
N ASN A 197 27.67 7.04 8.35
CA ASN A 197 28.42 8.11 9.02
C ASN A 197 27.85 8.50 10.39
N ASN A 198 26.73 7.90 10.86
CA ASN A 198 26.03 8.33 12.08
C ASN A 198 25.81 9.85 12.15
N ILE A 199 25.78 10.53 11.01
CA ILE A 199 25.54 11.96 10.93
C ILE A 199 24.01 12.14 10.97
N LEU A 200 23.54 12.79 12.03
CA LEU A 200 22.17 13.29 12.11
C LEU A 200 21.99 14.29 10.95
N ASP A 201 21.23 13.91 9.94
CA ASP A 201 20.84 14.77 8.84
C ASP A 201 19.68 15.65 9.32
N ASP A 202 19.76 16.98 9.14
CA ASP A 202 18.71 17.91 9.54
C ASP A 202 17.35 17.65 8.89
N ARG A 203 17.32 16.77 7.88
CA ARG A 203 16.10 16.31 7.17
C ARG A 203 15.40 15.11 7.84
N ILE A 204 15.98 14.56 8.91
CA ILE A 204 15.33 13.50 9.71
C ILE A 204 14.27 14.13 10.59
N SER A 205 13.16 13.43 10.78
CA SER A 205 12.11 13.83 11.71
C SER A 205 12.73 14.10 13.08
N SER A 206 12.74 15.34 13.49
CA SER A 206 13.29 15.80 14.76
C SER A 206 12.24 16.60 15.53
N PHE A 207 12.37 16.62 16.84
CA PHE A 207 11.59 17.51 17.69
C PHE A 207 12.47 18.12 18.77
N SER A 208 12.10 19.30 19.23
CA SER A 208 12.80 19.99 20.32
C SER A 208 12.13 19.67 21.65
N VAL A 209 12.94 19.36 22.66
CA VAL A 209 12.50 19.19 24.04
C VAL A 209 13.07 20.31 24.88
N SER A 210 12.26 20.89 25.76
CA SER A 210 12.75 21.96 26.62
C SER A 210 13.70 21.39 27.69
N SER A 211 14.76 22.14 28.02
CA SER A 211 15.70 21.74 29.09
C SER A 211 15.00 21.50 30.44
N LYS A 212 13.85 22.14 30.68
CA LYS A 212 13.06 21.94 31.91
C LYS A 212 12.37 20.57 31.96
N GLU A 213 11.88 20.07 30.81
CA GLU A 213 11.25 18.74 30.70
C GLU A 213 12.29 17.64 30.93
N ILE A 214 13.51 17.84 30.43
CA ILE A 214 14.63 16.91 30.58
C ILE A 214 15.08 16.89 32.05
N LEU A 215 15.32 18.07 32.65
CA LEU A 215 15.81 18.18 34.06
C LEU A 215 14.83 17.64 35.12
N ASN A 216 13.53 17.69 34.85
CA ASN A 216 12.52 17.17 35.76
C ASN A 216 12.28 15.67 35.62
N SER A 217 13.06 14.94 34.80
CA SER A 217 12.90 13.51 34.51
C SER A 217 11.47 13.11 34.09
N SER A 218 10.70 14.09 33.58
CA SER A 218 9.31 13.88 33.16
C SER A 218 9.18 13.42 31.70
N PHE A 219 10.27 13.51 30.93
CA PHE A 219 10.30 13.12 29.52
C PHE A 219 11.00 11.77 29.35
N THR A 220 10.24 10.78 28.95
CA THR A 220 10.70 9.40 28.79
C THR A 220 10.94 9.04 27.32
N LEU A 221 11.66 7.94 27.07
CA LEU A 221 11.82 7.38 25.73
C LEU A 221 10.46 7.07 25.06
N LEU A 222 9.47 6.64 25.85
CA LEU A 222 8.11 6.42 25.34
C LEU A 222 7.48 7.71 24.81
N ASP A 223 7.71 8.82 25.50
CA ASP A 223 7.19 10.12 25.08
C ASP A 223 7.92 10.62 23.80
N ALA A 224 9.22 10.34 23.69
CA ALA A 224 9.99 10.65 22.48
C ALA A 224 9.48 9.89 21.26
N ILE A 225 9.29 8.58 21.39
CA ILE A 225 8.79 7.71 20.33
C ILE A 225 7.36 8.10 19.90
N GLU A 226 6.52 8.49 20.86
CA GLU A 226 5.16 8.97 20.60
C GLU A 226 5.16 10.32 19.88
N LYS A 227 5.99 11.29 20.31
CA LYS A 227 6.15 12.59 19.65
C LYS A 227 6.66 12.47 18.21
N LEU A 228 7.58 11.54 17.96
CA LEU A 228 8.10 11.25 16.63
C LEU A 228 7.15 10.41 15.77
N GLN A 229 6.04 9.91 16.35
CA GLN A 229 5.08 9.02 15.66
C GLN A 229 5.74 7.78 15.03
N LEU A 230 6.80 7.27 15.64
CA LEU A 230 7.53 6.10 15.14
C LEU A 230 6.76 4.79 15.30
N VAL A 231 5.75 4.77 16.17
CA VAL A 231 4.85 3.64 16.43
C VAL A 231 3.44 4.13 16.75
N ASN A 232 2.44 3.30 16.49
CA ASN A 232 1.04 3.68 16.64
C ASN A 232 0.50 3.64 18.07
N SER A 233 1.23 3.04 19.01
CA SER A 233 0.79 2.94 20.41
C SER A 233 1.92 2.69 21.39
N ARG A 234 1.73 3.15 22.65
CA ARG A 234 2.64 2.85 23.77
C ARG A 234 2.78 1.35 24.04
N SER A 235 1.75 0.57 23.77
CA SER A 235 1.79 -0.89 23.94
C SER A 235 2.72 -1.55 22.91
N GLU A 236 2.72 -1.04 21.70
CA GLU A 236 3.62 -1.48 20.64
C GLU A 236 5.07 -1.11 20.93
N THR A 237 5.32 0.11 21.39
CA THR A 237 6.64 0.54 21.85
C THR A 237 7.19 -0.42 22.92
N LYS A 238 6.39 -0.74 23.95
CA LYS A 238 6.81 -1.69 25.00
C LYS A 238 7.10 -3.09 24.46
N ARG A 239 6.39 -3.54 23.43
CA ARG A 239 6.64 -4.82 22.78
C ARG A 239 7.95 -4.81 22.01
N LEU A 240 8.21 -3.74 21.24
CA LEU A 240 9.47 -3.55 20.49
C LEU A 240 10.67 -3.44 21.45
N MET A 241 10.54 -2.75 22.57
CA MET A 241 11.58 -2.70 23.59
C MET A 241 11.94 -4.10 24.12
N LYS A 242 10.94 -4.92 24.43
CA LYS A 242 11.15 -6.30 24.91
C LYS A 242 11.80 -7.22 23.87
N SER A 243 11.60 -6.95 22.57
CA SER A 243 12.20 -7.71 21.46
C SER A 243 13.52 -7.14 20.98
N ASN A 244 14.14 -6.19 21.73
CA ASN A 244 15.34 -5.45 21.31
C ASN A 244 15.19 -4.72 19.96
N GLY A 245 13.98 -4.32 19.63
CA GLY A 245 13.66 -3.59 18.38
C GLY A 245 13.92 -2.08 18.46
N ILE A 246 14.33 -1.54 19.61
CA ILE A 246 14.65 -0.13 19.81
C ILE A 246 16.12 0.01 20.11
N LYS A 247 16.78 0.91 19.38
CA LYS A 247 18.18 1.29 19.60
C LYS A 247 18.27 2.79 19.88
N ILE A 248 19.18 3.14 20.79
CA ILE A 248 19.59 4.52 21.07
C ILE A 248 21.09 4.58 20.86
N ASN A 249 21.55 5.44 19.94
CA ASN A 249 22.98 5.53 19.60
C ASN A 249 23.61 4.16 19.29
N ASP A 250 22.89 3.35 18.47
CA ASP A 250 23.26 1.98 18.06
C ASP A 250 23.27 0.91 19.16
N GLU A 251 22.98 1.25 20.41
CA GLU A 251 22.84 0.31 21.52
C GLU A 251 21.38 -0.12 21.70
N ASN A 252 21.15 -1.43 21.89
CA ASN A 252 19.81 -1.95 22.16
C ASN A 252 19.30 -1.45 23.51
N TYR A 253 18.09 -0.91 23.49
CA TYR A 253 17.47 -0.37 24.70
C TYR A 253 16.17 -1.08 25.04
N ASN A 254 16.05 -1.57 26.28
CA ASN A 254 14.93 -2.40 26.74
C ASN A 254 14.24 -1.90 28.05
N GLN A 255 14.62 -0.71 28.55
CA GLN A 255 14.04 -0.13 29.76
C GLN A 255 13.06 0.99 29.42
N SER A 256 11.83 0.95 30.00
CA SER A 256 10.78 1.93 29.73
C SER A 256 11.02 3.31 30.39
N ASP A 257 11.91 3.37 31.35
CA ASP A 257 12.06 4.53 32.27
C ASP A 257 13.31 5.36 31.97
N PHE A 258 13.77 5.33 30.71
CA PHE A 258 14.91 6.15 30.31
C PHE A 258 14.54 7.63 30.42
N SER A 259 15.12 8.32 31.39
CA SER A 259 15.16 9.77 31.39
C SER A 259 16.38 10.21 30.58
N LEU A 260 16.15 11.07 29.61
CA LEU A 260 17.24 11.76 28.93
C LEU A 260 17.94 12.66 29.96
N SER A 261 19.06 12.23 30.48
CA SER A 261 19.92 13.04 31.35
C SER A 261 21.12 13.59 30.59
#